data_ed07b7508e15cba0962c44cb445336ce
#
_entry.id   ed07b7508e15cba0962c44cb445336ce
#
_cell.length_a   1.000
_cell.length_b   1.000
_cell.length_c   1.000
_cell.angle_alpha   90.00
_cell.angle_beta   90.00
_cell.angle_gamma   90.00
#
_symmetry.space_group_name_H-M   'P 1'
#
loop_
_entity.id
_entity.type
_entity.pdbx_description
1 polymer ?
#
loop_
_entity_poly.entity_id
_entity_poly.type
_entity_poly.pdbx_seq_one_letter_code
_entity_poly.pdbx_strand_id
1 'polypeptide(L)'
;MGFGNWMWGLIGAIIVGAFVVKNVLSQRHSAHSKGWLLALDLLWLGVVYGMVDALLLSVVPVPAVWQTFAVLGWTVSWIGKALFGLAAMLASLWVTAAYHFGYPEFRNPKLAAPVFGNGVMSLGYLLTGNPFAALVSHIVMHMAAVLHDPETAAQLPPHAVQA
;
A
#
# COMPACT_ATOMS: atom_id res chain seq x y z
N MET A 1 -15.58 8.96 6.87
CA MET A 1 -14.28 8.84 6.17
C MET A 1 -14.49 9.16 4.72
N GLY A 2 -13.73 10.08 4.16
CA GLY A 2 -13.87 10.52 2.78
C GLY A 2 -12.80 11.56 2.42
N PHE A 3 -12.87 12.12 1.21
CA PHE A 3 -11.91 13.12 0.73
C PHE A 3 -12.00 14.51 1.40
N GLY A 4 -12.87 14.69 2.43
CA GLY A 4 -13.09 16.00 3.08
C GLY A 4 -11.85 16.60 3.75
N ASN A 5 -10.93 15.77 4.25
CA ASN A 5 -9.70 16.23 4.91
C ASN A 5 -8.48 16.09 3.97
N TRP A 6 -8.58 16.60 2.76
CA TRP A 6 -7.55 16.44 1.74
C TRP A 6 -6.16 16.98 2.17
N MET A 7 -6.10 18.05 2.95
CA MET A 7 -4.83 18.58 3.49
C MET A 7 -4.14 17.55 4.40
N TRP A 8 -4.88 16.95 5.32
CA TRP A 8 -4.34 15.89 6.18
C TRP A 8 -3.94 14.66 5.37
N GLY A 9 -4.74 14.32 4.35
CA GLY A 9 -4.39 13.26 3.39
C GLY A 9 -3.08 13.53 2.68
N LEU A 10 -2.84 14.78 2.24
CA LEU A 10 -1.60 15.18 1.59
C LEU A 10 -0.40 15.15 2.56
N ILE A 11 -0.57 15.67 3.78
CA ILE A 11 0.47 15.60 4.81
C ILE A 11 0.83 14.13 5.11
N GLY A 12 -0.18 13.28 5.30
CA GLY A 12 0.01 11.85 5.49
C GLY A 12 0.74 11.20 4.32
N ALA A 13 0.37 11.54 3.08
CA ALA A 13 1.02 11.06 1.86
C ALA A 13 2.51 11.45 1.81
N ILE A 14 2.84 12.68 2.17
CA ILE A 14 4.23 13.16 2.20
C ILE A 14 5.03 12.39 3.26
N ILE A 15 4.53 12.30 4.49
CA ILE A 15 5.25 11.64 5.59
C ILE A 15 5.42 10.15 5.33
N VAL A 16 4.32 9.47 5.00
CA VAL A 16 4.33 8.02 4.75
C VAL A 16 5.07 7.71 3.45
N GLY A 17 4.83 8.48 2.38
CA GLY A 17 5.53 8.35 1.12
C GLY A 17 7.05 8.50 1.27
N ALA A 18 7.51 9.53 1.99
CA ALA A 18 8.93 9.71 2.26
C ALA A 18 9.53 8.53 3.05
N PHE A 19 8.79 8.01 4.03
CA PHE A 19 9.23 6.84 4.81
C PHE A 19 9.39 5.59 3.93
N VAL A 20 8.39 5.26 3.12
CA VAL A 20 8.44 4.05 2.27
C VAL A 20 9.45 4.19 1.14
N VAL A 21 9.57 5.37 0.52
CA VAL A 21 10.60 5.65 -0.49
C VAL A 21 12.00 5.50 0.11
N LYS A 22 12.25 6.05 1.31
CA LYS A 22 13.53 5.85 2.01
C LYS A 22 13.86 4.37 2.20
N ASN A 23 12.87 3.55 2.56
CA ASN A 23 13.06 2.11 2.70
C ASN A 23 13.41 1.44 1.37
N VAL A 24 12.76 1.81 0.27
CA VAL A 24 13.11 1.31 -1.08
C VAL A 24 14.54 1.71 -1.43
N LEU A 25 14.90 2.98 -1.26
CA LEU A 25 16.24 3.48 -1.58
C LEU A 25 17.35 2.89 -0.70
N SER A 26 17.01 2.28 0.43
CA SER A 26 17.97 1.55 1.28
C SER A 26 18.23 0.12 0.82
N GLN A 27 17.46 -0.40 -0.15
CA GLN A 27 17.66 -1.71 -0.74
C GLN A 27 18.82 -1.70 -1.74
N ARG A 28 19.22 -2.88 -2.22
CA ARG A 28 20.22 -2.99 -3.28
C ARG A 28 19.71 -2.35 -4.56
N HIS A 29 20.54 -1.52 -5.17
CA HIS A 29 20.24 -0.97 -6.48
C HIS A 29 20.41 -2.03 -7.56
N SER A 30 19.44 -2.17 -8.46
CA SER A 30 19.52 -2.98 -9.66
C SER A 30 19.34 -2.14 -10.93
N ALA A 31 19.69 -2.70 -12.08
CA ALA A 31 19.58 -1.99 -13.35
C ALA A 31 18.11 -1.83 -13.75
N HIS A 32 17.72 -0.62 -14.11
CA HIS A 32 16.37 -0.32 -14.62
C HIS A 32 16.38 -0.11 -16.15
N SER A 33 15.20 -0.18 -16.75
CA SER A 33 14.97 0.16 -18.16
C SER A 33 15.41 1.59 -18.48
N LYS A 34 15.68 1.89 -19.75
CA LYS A 34 16.10 3.21 -20.20
C LYS A 34 15.18 3.73 -21.30
N GLY A 35 15.23 5.05 -21.48
CA GLY A 35 14.47 5.72 -22.54
C GLY A 35 12.97 5.55 -22.37
N TRP A 36 12.29 5.26 -23.46
CA TRP A 36 10.85 5.18 -23.48
C TRP A 36 10.30 3.96 -22.70
N LEU A 37 11.06 2.87 -22.60
CA LEU A 37 10.69 1.71 -21.80
C LEU A 37 10.60 2.05 -20.31
N LEU A 38 11.51 2.89 -19.80
CA LEU A 38 11.42 3.40 -18.44
C LEU A 38 10.13 4.20 -18.20
N ALA A 39 9.71 5.01 -19.17
CA ALA A 39 8.46 5.75 -19.06
C ALA A 39 7.23 4.83 -19.00
N LEU A 40 7.24 3.72 -19.75
CA LEU A 40 6.20 2.70 -19.66
C LEU A 40 6.22 1.97 -18.32
N ASP A 41 7.39 1.59 -17.82
CA ASP A 41 7.52 0.93 -16.51
C ASP A 41 7.07 1.85 -15.39
N LEU A 42 7.42 3.14 -15.43
CA LEU A 42 6.93 4.13 -14.46
C LEU A 42 5.41 4.30 -14.53
N LEU A 43 4.84 4.34 -15.73
CA LEU A 43 3.39 4.43 -15.88
C LEU A 43 2.69 3.15 -15.40
N TRP A 44 3.14 1.98 -15.86
CA TRP A 44 2.48 0.70 -15.61
C TRP A 44 2.78 0.16 -14.21
N LEU A 45 4.06 -0.09 -13.90
CA LEU A 45 4.47 -0.67 -12.62
C LEU A 45 4.46 0.37 -11.49
N GLY A 46 4.80 1.63 -11.80
CA GLY A 46 4.82 2.71 -10.81
C GLY A 46 3.42 3.21 -10.49
N VAL A 47 2.73 3.78 -11.49
CA VAL A 47 1.46 4.48 -11.25
C VAL A 47 0.28 3.52 -11.22
N VAL A 48 0.06 2.75 -12.30
CA VAL A 48 -1.15 1.91 -12.42
C VAL A 48 -1.13 0.79 -11.37
N TYR A 49 -0.03 0.07 -11.28
CA TYR A 49 0.12 -1.04 -10.33
C TYR A 49 0.09 -0.53 -8.87
N GLY A 50 0.85 0.55 -8.57
CA GLY A 50 0.82 1.16 -7.24
C GLY A 50 -0.57 1.68 -6.83
N MET A 51 -1.37 2.17 -7.80
CA MET A 51 -2.76 2.56 -7.56
C MET A 51 -3.65 1.33 -7.27
N VAL A 52 -3.51 0.25 -8.04
CA VAL A 52 -4.26 -1.00 -7.83
C VAL A 52 -3.94 -1.60 -6.47
N ASP A 53 -2.67 -1.68 -6.10
CA ASP A 53 -2.24 -2.16 -4.78
C ASP A 53 -2.81 -1.30 -3.66
N ALA A 54 -2.73 0.04 -3.78
CA ALA A 54 -3.33 0.93 -2.79
C ALA A 54 -4.83 0.69 -2.61
N LEU A 55 -5.56 0.55 -3.73
CA LEU A 55 -7.00 0.30 -3.71
C LEU A 55 -7.31 -1.04 -3.05
N LEU A 56 -6.63 -2.09 -3.45
CA LEU A 56 -6.89 -3.44 -2.96
C LEU A 56 -6.48 -3.63 -1.50
N LEU A 57 -5.28 -3.15 -1.13
CA LEU A 57 -4.65 -3.50 0.15
C LEU A 57 -5.03 -2.55 1.29
N SER A 58 -5.39 -1.29 0.98
CA SER A 58 -5.68 -0.27 1.99
C SER A 58 -7.02 0.42 1.78
N VAL A 59 -7.29 0.93 0.57
CA VAL A 59 -8.43 1.84 0.35
C VAL A 59 -9.76 1.09 0.42
N VAL A 60 -9.87 -0.11 -0.11
CA VAL A 60 -11.12 -0.92 -0.07
C VAL A 60 -11.35 -1.54 1.32
N PRO A 61 -10.37 -2.18 1.98
CA PRO A 61 -10.59 -2.77 3.31
C PRO A 61 -11.09 -1.79 4.37
N VAL A 62 -10.53 -0.57 4.40
CA VAL A 62 -10.87 0.43 5.42
C VAL A 62 -12.34 0.86 5.40
N PRO A 63 -12.92 1.35 4.28
CA PRO A 63 -14.35 1.70 4.24
C PRO A 63 -15.28 0.49 4.32
N ALA A 64 -14.86 -0.70 3.89
CA ALA A 64 -15.66 -1.91 4.07
C ALA A 64 -15.88 -2.21 5.55
N VAL A 65 -14.83 -2.15 6.37
CA VAL A 65 -14.95 -2.29 7.82
C VAL A 65 -15.72 -1.11 8.42
N TRP A 66 -15.46 0.12 7.96
CA TRP A 66 -16.21 1.30 8.43
C TRP A 66 -17.71 1.13 8.25
N GLN A 67 -18.16 0.68 7.07
CA GLN A 67 -19.57 0.48 6.79
C GLN A 67 -20.22 -0.51 7.76
N THR A 68 -19.52 -1.61 8.07
CA THR A 68 -20.00 -2.60 9.06
C THR A 68 -20.17 -1.96 10.44
N PHE A 69 -19.19 -1.22 10.92
CA PHE A 69 -19.24 -0.55 12.22
C PHE A 69 -20.28 0.56 12.25
N ALA A 70 -20.49 1.26 11.12
CA ALA A 70 -21.52 2.29 11.02
C ALA A 70 -22.94 1.71 11.12
N VAL A 71 -23.22 0.60 10.43
CA VAL A 71 -24.50 -0.12 10.52
C VAL A 71 -24.78 -0.60 11.93
N LEU A 72 -23.75 -1.04 12.66
CA LEU A 72 -23.87 -1.46 14.07
C LEU A 72 -23.96 -0.28 15.06
N GLY A 73 -23.86 0.98 14.59
CA GLY A 73 -23.89 2.17 15.43
C GLY A 73 -22.63 2.40 16.27
N TRP A 74 -21.57 1.62 16.06
CA TRP A 74 -20.34 1.68 16.87
C TRP A 74 -19.42 2.86 16.55
N THR A 75 -19.60 3.50 15.39
CA THR A 75 -18.79 4.66 14.97
C THR A 75 -19.05 5.93 15.78
N VAL A 76 -20.07 5.97 16.64
CA VAL A 76 -20.43 7.13 17.45
C VAL A 76 -19.48 7.29 18.64
N SER A 77 -19.13 6.20 19.33
CA SER A 77 -18.27 6.22 20.52
C SER A 77 -16.78 6.22 20.15
N TRP A 78 -15.94 6.74 21.06
CA TRP A 78 -14.49 6.68 20.87
C TRP A 78 -13.96 5.25 20.92
N ILE A 79 -14.53 4.39 21.75
CA ILE A 79 -14.18 2.96 21.83
C ILE A 79 -14.50 2.29 20.49
N GLY A 80 -15.69 2.53 19.94
CA GLY A 80 -16.07 1.99 18.64
C GLY A 80 -15.17 2.48 17.50
N LYS A 81 -14.72 3.73 17.54
CA LYS A 81 -13.74 4.25 16.58
C LYS A 81 -12.37 3.57 16.72
N ALA A 82 -11.94 3.30 17.96
CA ALA A 82 -10.69 2.58 18.21
C ALA A 82 -10.76 1.12 17.72
N LEU A 83 -11.86 0.43 18.04
CA LEU A 83 -12.12 -0.94 17.56
C LEU A 83 -12.23 -0.99 16.03
N PHE A 84 -12.89 -0.01 15.42
CA PHE A 84 -12.90 0.15 13.95
C PHE A 84 -11.48 0.27 13.41
N GLY A 85 -10.66 1.19 13.96
CA GLY A 85 -9.29 1.38 13.49
C GLY A 85 -8.45 0.10 13.56
N LEU A 86 -8.57 -0.64 14.67
CA LEU A 86 -7.93 -1.94 14.85
C LEU A 86 -8.43 -2.97 13.82
N ALA A 87 -9.74 -3.11 13.68
CA ALA A 87 -10.34 -4.06 12.73
C ALA A 87 -9.98 -3.73 11.28
N ALA A 88 -10.01 -2.45 10.90
CA ALA A 88 -9.63 -2.00 9.58
C ALA A 88 -8.14 -2.25 9.29
N MET A 89 -7.27 -2.00 10.28
CA MET A 89 -5.85 -2.34 10.18
C MET A 89 -5.65 -3.84 9.98
N LEU A 90 -6.28 -4.68 10.80
CA LEU A 90 -6.17 -6.13 10.68
C LEU A 90 -6.70 -6.64 9.34
N ALA A 91 -7.81 -6.09 8.85
CA ALA A 91 -8.35 -6.43 7.54
C ALA A 91 -7.36 -6.08 6.41
N SER A 92 -6.79 -4.88 6.44
CA SER A 92 -5.78 -4.44 5.47
C SER A 92 -4.53 -5.33 5.50
N LEU A 93 -4.00 -5.62 6.69
CA LEU A 93 -2.83 -6.51 6.85
C LEU A 93 -3.12 -7.94 6.39
N TRP A 94 -4.32 -8.44 6.67
CA TRP A 94 -4.76 -9.76 6.22
C TRP A 94 -4.83 -9.85 4.68
N VAL A 95 -5.47 -8.85 4.04
CA VAL A 95 -5.54 -8.81 2.58
C VAL A 95 -4.13 -8.73 1.98
N THR A 96 -3.25 -7.90 2.56
CA THR A 96 -1.86 -7.79 2.12
C THR A 96 -1.10 -9.10 2.26
N ALA A 97 -1.23 -9.76 3.40
CA ALA A 97 -0.58 -11.05 3.63
C ALA A 97 -1.08 -12.11 2.65
N ALA A 98 -2.40 -12.21 2.47
CA ALA A 98 -3.02 -13.17 1.56
C ALA A 98 -2.60 -12.91 0.10
N TYR A 99 -2.60 -11.66 -0.32
CA TYR A 99 -2.18 -11.25 -1.67
C TYR A 99 -0.73 -11.63 -1.94
N HIS A 100 0.20 -11.22 -1.07
CA HIS A 100 1.62 -11.52 -1.27
C HIS A 100 1.94 -13.00 -1.09
N PHE A 101 1.27 -13.71 -0.19
CA PHE A 101 1.45 -15.16 -0.05
C PHE A 101 1.10 -15.95 -1.31
N GLY A 102 0.31 -15.37 -2.21
CA GLY A 102 0.07 -15.90 -3.55
C GLY A 102 1.36 -16.04 -4.38
N TYR A 103 2.37 -15.23 -4.13
CA TYR A 103 3.65 -15.24 -4.85
C TYR A 103 4.68 -16.11 -4.13
N PRO A 104 5.36 -17.04 -4.85
CA PRO A 104 6.32 -17.97 -4.25
C PRO A 104 7.44 -17.29 -3.45
N GLU A 105 7.93 -16.14 -3.90
CA GLU A 105 9.00 -15.37 -3.28
C GLU A 105 8.65 -14.81 -1.89
N PHE A 106 7.36 -14.70 -1.58
CA PHE A 106 6.87 -14.22 -0.27
C PHE A 106 6.39 -15.35 0.65
N ARG A 107 6.51 -16.61 0.27
CA ARG A 107 6.17 -17.76 1.13
C ARG A 107 7.26 -18.07 2.17
N ASN A 108 7.83 -17.02 2.75
CA ASN A 108 8.93 -17.07 3.70
C ASN A 108 8.92 -15.77 4.54
N PRO A 109 9.87 -15.53 5.46
CA PRO A 109 9.91 -14.30 6.27
C PRO A 109 9.95 -12.97 5.50
N LYS A 110 10.26 -12.97 4.20
CA LYS A 110 10.19 -11.75 3.39
C LYS A 110 8.77 -11.17 3.30
N LEU A 111 7.72 -11.97 3.55
CA LEU A 111 6.33 -11.52 3.66
C LEU A 111 6.17 -10.38 4.68
N ALA A 112 6.99 -10.34 5.71
CA ALA A 112 6.93 -9.30 6.74
C ALA A 112 7.14 -7.88 6.17
N ALA A 113 7.96 -7.72 5.14
CA ALA A 113 8.29 -6.41 4.57
C ALA A 113 7.06 -5.74 3.91
N PRO A 114 6.35 -6.36 2.94
CA PRO A 114 5.15 -5.76 2.36
C PRO A 114 4.02 -5.60 3.38
N VAL A 115 3.85 -6.53 4.31
CA VAL A 115 2.83 -6.41 5.38
C VAL A 115 3.12 -5.21 6.28
N PHE A 116 4.37 -5.01 6.70
CA PHE A 116 4.76 -3.85 7.48
C PHE A 116 4.62 -2.55 6.68
N GLY A 117 5.10 -2.51 5.43
CA GLY A 117 4.99 -1.35 4.55
C GLY A 117 3.54 -0.92 4.35
N ASN A 118 2.65 -1.86 4.00
CA ASN A 118 1.23 -1.57 3.87
C ASN A 118 0.58 -1.18 5.21
N GLY A 119 1.04 -1.75 6.32
CA GLY A 119 0.59 -1.34 7.66
C GLY A 119 0.84 0.13 7.94
N VAL A 120 2.02 0.65 7.59
CA VAL A 120 2.35 2.07 7.72
C VAL A 120 1.48 2.94 6.82
N MET A 121 1.21 2.52 5.56
CA MET A 121 0.36 3.25 4.63
C MET A 121 -1.10 3.26 5.09
N SER A 122 -1.62 2.12 5.55
CA SER A 122 -2.98 2.01 6.10
C SER A 122 -3.14 2.82 7.40
N LEU A 123 -2.10 2.87 8.25
CA LEU A 123 -2.08 3.72 9.43
C LEU A 123 -2.17 5.21 9.03
N GLY A 124 -1.42 5.63 8.01
CA GLY A 124 -1.51 6.98 7.46
C GLY A 124 -2.94 7.31 7.02
N TYR A 125 -3.62 6.39 6.32
CA TYR A 125 -5.03 6.55 5.96
C TYR A 125 -5.94 6.66 7.18
N LEU A 126 -5.79 5.77 8.16
CA LEU A 126 -6.64 5.75 9.36
C LEU A 126 -6.47 7.02 10.21
N LEU A 127 -5.24 7.50 10.38
CA LEU A 127 -4.94 8.71 11.15
C LEU A 127 -5.44 10.00 10.48
N THR A 128 -5.34 10.07 9.15
CA THR A 128 -5.78 11.25 8.39
C THR A 128 -7.28 11.20 8.04
N GLY A 129 -7.89 10.01 8.09
CA GLY A 129 -9.25 9.77 7.61
C GLY A 129 -9.40 9.95 6.10
N ASN A 130 -8.29 10.00 5.35
CA ASN A 130 -8.27 10.29 3.93
C ASN A 130 -7.43 9.26 3.15
N PRO A 131 -7.99 8.61 2.11
CA PRO A 131 -7.31 7.58 1.33
C PRO A 131 -6.07 8.07 0.57
N PHE A 132 -5.90 9.39 0.36
CA PHE A 132 -4.70 9.94 -0.31
C PHE A 132 -3.41 9.52 0.39
N ALA A 133 -3.41 9.42 1.73
CA ALA A 133 -2.23 9.00 2.46
C ALA A 133 -1.73 7.61 2.01
N ALA A 134 -2.63 6.64 1.81
CA ALA A 134 -2.27 5.33 1.31
C ALA A 134 -2.05 5.33 -0.21
N LEU A 135 -2.96 5.94 -0.98
CA LEU A 135 -2.93 5.92 -2.44
C LEU A 135 -1.61 6.51 -2.99
N VAL A 136 -1.29 7.73 -2.58
CA VAL A 136 -0.08 8.40 -3.07
C VAL A 136 1.18 7.70 -2.57
N SER A 137 1.17 7.21 -1.31
CA SER A 137 2.33 6.49 -0.77
C SER A 137 2.64 5.20 -1.53
N HIS A 138 1.64 4.44 -1.96
CA HIS A 138 1.85 3.26 -2.81
C HIS A 138 2.42 3.66 -4.17
N ILE A 139 1.81 4.65 -4.83
CA ILE A 139 2.29 5.11 -6.14
C ILE A 139 3.76 5.54 -6.08
N VAL A 140 4.13 6.41 -5.13
CA VAL A 140 5.52 6.88 -5.04
C VAL A 140 6.49 5.79 -4.62
N MET A 141 6.06 4.82 -3.80
CA MET A 141 6.86 3.64 -3.46
C MET A 141 7.14 2.79 -4.70
N HIS A 142 6.12 2.48 -5.49
CA HIS A 142 6.29 1.70 -6.72
C HIS A 142 7.12 2.44 -7.76
N MET A 143 6.94 3.76 -7.92
CA MET A 143 7.81 4.57 -8.79
C MET A 143 9.26 4.54 -8.33
N ALA A 144 9.50 4.66 -7.01
CA ALA A 144 10.84 4.55 -6.44
C ALA A 144 11.45 3.16 -6.68
N ALA A 145 10.65 2.09 -6.54
CA ALA A 145 11.09 0.73 -6.82
C ALA A 145 11.48 0.55 -8.29
N VAL A 146 10.68 1.05 -9.24
CA VAL A 146 11.01 1.00 -10.68
C VAL A 146 12.33 1.72 -10.99
N LEU A 147 12.61 2.83 -10.30
CA LEU A 147 13.83 3.62 -10.52
C LEU A 147 15.06 3.05 -9.80
N HIS A 148 14.88 2.34 -8.69
CA HIS A 148 15.98 1.92 -7.82
C HIS A 148 16.22 0.41 -7.86
N ASP A 149 15.15 -0.37 -7.78
CA ASP A 149 15.18 -1.83 -7.81
C ASP A 149 13.92 -2.40 -8.49
N PRO A 150 13.89 -2.41 -9.84
CA PRO A 150 12.73 -2.90 -10.59
C PRO A 150 12.44 -4.39 -10.36
N GLU A 151 13.41 -5.19 -9.91
CA GLU A 151 13.18 -6.59 -9.56
C GLU A 151 12.23 -6.73 -8.37
N THR A 152 12.29 -5.80 -7.42
CA THR A 152 11.34 -5.74 -6.30
C THR A 152 9.96 -5.27 -6.74
N ALA A 153 9.88 -4.42 -7.77
CA ALA A 153 8.61 -3.92 -8.30
C ALA A 153 7.90 -4.92 -9.21
N ALA A 154 8.66 -5.77 -9.90
CA ALA A 154 8.12 -6.77 -10.82
C ALA A 154 7.80 -8.06 -10.05
N GLN A 155 6.63 -8.13 -9.45
CA GLN A 155 6.09 -9.37 -8.91
C GLN A 155 5.71 -10.28 -10.09
N LEU A 156 6.57 -11.26 -10.37
CA LEU A 156 6.31 -12.22 -11.46
C LEU A 156 5.16 -13.17 -11.07
N PRO A 157 4.15 -13.33 -11.93
CA PRO A 157 3.10 -14.32 -11.69
C PRO A 157 3.70 -15.70 -11.46
N PRO A 158 3.13 -16.56 -10.60
CA PRO A 158 3.67 -17.88 -10.24
C PRO A 158 3.97 -18.79 -11.44
N HIS A 159 3.27 -18.60 -12.55
CA HIS A 159 3.44 -19.39 -13.79
C HIS A 159 4.59 -18.86 -14.68
N ALA A 160 5.14 -17.70 -14.42
CA ALA A 160 6.26 -17.15 -15.17
C ALA A 160 7.64 -17.65 -14.66
N VAL A 161 7.68 -18.27 -13.49
CA VAL A 161 8.91 -18.77 -12.84
C VAL A 161 9.32 -20.17 -13.33
N GLN A 162 8.53 -20.80 -14.20
CA GLN A 162 8.75 -22.19 -14.65
C GLN A 162 9.27 -22.30 -16.10
N ALA A 163 9.63 -21.20 -16.70
CA ALA A 163 10.25 -21.17 -18.03
C ALA A 163 11.74 -20.82 -17.91
#